data_ac481db67ecfa24487662f8779d7c995
#
_entry.id   ac481db67ecfa24487662f8779d7c995
#
_cell.length_a   1.000
_cell.length_b   1.000
_cell.length_c   1.000
_cell.angle_alpha   90.00
_cell.angle_beta   90.00
_cell.angle_gamma   90.00
#
_symmetry.space_group_name_H-M   'P 1'
#
loop_
_entity.id
_entity.type
_entity.pdbx_description
1 polymer ?
#
loop_
_entity_poly.entity_id
_entity_poly.type
_entity_poly.pdbx_seq_one_letter_code
_entity_poly.pdbx_strand_id
1 'polypeptide(L)'
;EVIARWAKNGRFEDWLFDLHHYLLIGDAGKTIAGVAGVAALVLVVTGIVIVWPSLRTFAWRVWPRSPARRDLVAQHRDLGIIFAAPILILVFCGVAMVLSAPVKSLLYAVTASKPSPVIVSFAAKPGAPASLRLRQPAEWHQNGRTYVYIDPATSDVLATSDAQALSRGDRVFNALYPIHSSGIGGRLYELAAFLTGLALAVLGAVGTWTFLVRQMRAQKRRAAAV
;
A
#
# COMPACT_ATOMS: atom_id res chain seq x y z
N GLU A 1 5.91 24.47 -23.85
CA GLU A 1 7.19 24.71 -23.15
C GLU A 1 7.47 23.54 -22.22
N VAL A 2 8.67 22.92 -22.30
CA VAL A 2 9.09 21.83 -21.42
C VAL A 2 9.68 22.47 -20.16
N ILE A 3 8.99 22.33 -19.01
CA ILE A 3 9.39 22.96 -17.74
C ILE A 3 10.59 22.21 -17.11
N ALA A 4 10.62 20.88 -17.20
CA ALA A 4 11.72 20.08 -16.66
C ALA A 4 11.81 18.70 -17.35
N ARG A 5 13.02 18.14 -17.40
CA ARG A 5 13.28 16.75 -17.83
C ARG A 5 14.22 16.10 -16.83
N TRP A 6 13.92 14.88 -16.42
CA TRP A 6 14.78 14.06 -15.56
C TRP A 6 14.78 12.60 -15.98
N ALA A 7 15.84 11.88 -15.67
CA ALA A 7 15.93 10.46 -15.89
C ALA A 7 15.08 9.70 -14.85
N LYS A 8 14.74 8.44 -15.15
CA LYS A 8 14.09 7.54 -14.18
C LYS A 8 14.94 7.49 -12.89
N ASN A 9 14.30 7.64 -11.73
CA ASN A 9 14.93 7.70 -10.42
C ASN A 9 15.96 8.85 -10.25
N GLY A 10 15.88 9.87 -11.11
CA GLY A 10 16.73 11.07 -11.03
C GLY A 10 16.36 12.01 -9.88
N ARG A 11 15.18 11.84 -9.30
CA ARG A 11 14.70 12.58 -8.13
C ARG A 11 14.50 11.63 -6.96
N PHE A 12 14.67 12.15 -5.74
CA PHE A 12 14.51 11.34 -4.52
C PHE A 12 13.12 10.73 -4.41
N GLU A 13 12.09 11.48 -4.78
CA GLU A 13 10.69 11.01 -4.75
C GLU A 13 10.46 9.85 -5.71
N ASP A 14 11.03 9.89 -6.92
CA ASP A 14 10.93 8.82 -7.91
C ASP A 14 11.64 7.55 -7.42
N TRP A 15 12.83 7.72 -6.81
CA TRP A 15 13.59 6.62 -6.21
C TRP A 15 12.82 5.98 -5.05
N LEU A 16 12.23 6.79 -4.16
CA LEU A 16 11.43 6.30 -3.04
C LEU A 16 10.16 5.58 -3.52
N PHE A 17 9.53 6.11 -4.59
CA PHE A 17 8.41 5.46 -5.23
C PHE A 17 8.79 4.10 -5.81
N ASP A 18 9.91 4.02 -6.54
CA ASP A 18 10.40 2.77 -7.14
C ASP A 18 10.81 1.75 -6.07
N LEU A 19 11.44 2.21 -4.99
CA LEU A 19 11.73 1.37 -3.82
C LEU A 19 10.45 0.80 -3.20
N HIS A 20 9.42 1.63 -2.98
CA HIS A 20 8.18 1.20 -2.33
C HIS A 20 7.37 0.25 -3.21
N HIS A 21 7.28 0.51 -4.52
CA HIS A 21 6.44 -0.28 -5.43
C HIS A 21 7.15 -1.50 -6.00
N TYR A 22 8.45 -1.39 -6.24
CA TYR A 22 9.22 -2.34 -7.05
C TYR A 22 10.49 -2.85 -6.36
N LEU A 23 10.79 -2.43 -5.13
CA LEU A 23 12.02 -2.75 -4.41
C LEU A 23 13.29 -2.51 -5.27
N LEU A 24 13.21 -1.54 -6.19
CA LEU A 24 14.26 -1.19 -7.18
C LEU A 24 14.61 -2.32 -8.18
N ILE A 25 13.88 -3.42 -8.20
CA ILE A 25 14.13 -4.61 -9.05
C ILE A 25 12.95 -4.93 -10.00
N GLY A 26 12.09 -3.94 -10.30
CA GLY A 26 11.00 -4.07 -11.25
C GLY A 26 9.87 -5.02 -10.81
N ASP A 27 9.27 -5.75 -11.76
CA ASP A 27 8.08 -6.58 -11.50
C ASP A 27 8.32 -7.70 -10.48
N ALA A 28 9.53 -8.25 -10.41
CA ALA A 28 9.91 -9.20 -9.37
C ALA A 28 9.79 -8.57 -7.97
N GLY A 29 10.28 -7.34 -7.81
CA GLY A 29 10.14 -6.58 -6.57
C GLY A 29 8.69 -6.28 -6.21
N LYS A 30 7.85 -5.95 -7.18
CA LYS A 30 6.42 -5.77 -6.97
C LYS A 30 5.75 -7.03 -6.42
N THR A 31 6.10 -8.18 -6.98
CA THR A 31 5.59 -9.48 -6.50
C THR A 31 6.05 -9.76 -5.08
N ILE A 32 7.35 -9.55 -4.78
CA ILE A 32 7.91 -9.73 -3.44
C ILE A 32 7.22 -8.79 -2.43
N ALA A 33 7.04 -7.51 -2.79
CA ALA A 33 6.33 -6.55 -1.93
C ALA A 33 4.87 -6.99 -1.66
N GLY A 34 4.18 -7.54 -2.67
CA GLY A 34 2.84 -8.10 -2.51
C GLY A 34 2.80 -9.28 -1.54
N VAL A 35 3.71 -10.24 -1.67
CA VAL A 35 3.83 -11.39 -0.75
C VAL A 35 4.17 -10.93 0.67
N ALA A 36 5.10 -9.99 0.82
CA ALA A 36 5.44 -9.39 2.11
C ALA A 36 4.23 -8.67 2.74
N GLY A 37 3.43 -7.98 1.93
CA GLY A 37 2.20 -7.33 2.37
C GLY A 37 1.16 -8.34 2.88
N VAL A 38 0.96 -9.47 2.19
CA VAL A 38 0.08 -10.56 2.66
C VAL A 38 0.59 -11.11 4.00
N ALA A 39 1.90 -11.37 4.12
CA ALA A 39 2.50 -11.81 5.37
C ALA A 39 2.29 -10.78 6.50
N ALA A 40 2.44 -9.49 6.20
CA ALA A 40 2.19 -8.41 7.17
C ALA A 40 0.72 -8.40 7.65
N LEU A 41 -0.26 -8.58 6.74
CA LEU A 41 -1.67 -8.70 7.13
C LEU A 41 -1.90 -9.86 8.09
N VAL A 42 -1.35 -11.04 7.79
CA VAL A 42 -1.44 -12.21 8.67
C VAL A 42 -0.82 -11.92 10.03
N LEU A 43 0.37 -11.30 10.06
CA LEU A 43 1.06 -10.94 11.30
C LEU A 43 0.26 -9.93 12.16
N VAL A 44 -0.37 -8.93 11.54
CA VAL A 44 -1.18 -7.95 12.28
C VAL A 44 -2.43 -8.60 12.86
N VAL A 45 -3.14 -9.41 12.06
CA VAL A 45 -4.34 -10.13 12.54
C VAL A 45 -4.00 -11.09 13.68
N THR A 46 -2.95 -11.90 13.51
CA THR A 46 -2.49 -12.82 14.57
C THR A 46 -2.01 -12.06 15.80
N GLY A 47 -1.33 -10.93 15.63
CA GLY A 47 -0.92 -10.05 16.70
C GLY A 47 -2.10 -9.54 17.52
N ILE A 48 -3.17 -9.09 16.89
CA ILE A 48 -4.42 -8.68 17.55
C ILE A 48 -5.00 -9.83 18.36
N VAL A 49 -5.10 -11.04 17.78
CA VAL A 49 -5.65 -12.23 18.46
C VAL A 49 -4.82 -12.59 19.69
N ILE A 50 -3.49 -12.59 19.59
CA ILE A 50 -2.59 -12.92 20.69
C ILE A 50 -2.68 -11.89 21.82
N VAL A 51 -2.86 -10.61 21.49
CA VAL A 51 -2.91 -9.53 22.50
C VAL A 51 -4.28 -9.42 23.15
N TRP A 52 -5.34 -9.88 22.50
CA TRP A 52 -6.72 -9.74 22.97
C TRP A 52 -6.93 -10.10 24.44
N PRO A 53 -6.45 -11.24 24.97
CA PRO A 53 -6.61 -11.59 26.39
C PRO A 53 -5.83 -10.65 27.33
N SER A 54 -4.80 -9.97 26.84
CA SER A 54 -3.91 -9.12 27.63
C SER A 54 -4.21 -7.62 27.48
N LEU A 55 -5.31 -7.23 26.84
CA LEU A 55 -5.69 -5.82 26.65
C LEU A 55 -5.82 -5.05 27.97
N ARG A 56 -6.14 -5.73 29.09
CA ARG A 56 -6.19 -5.12 30.43
C ARG A 56 -4.84 -4.56 30.88
N THR A 57 -3.73 -5.03 30.32
CA THR A 57 -2.37 -4.58 30.63
C THR A 57 -1.83 -3.58 29.62
N PHE A 58 -2.69 -3.13 28.68
CA PHE A 58 -2.34 -2.13 27.68
C PHE A 58 -1.94 -0.82 28.34
N ALA A 59 -0.90 -0.21 27.82
CA ALA A 59 -0.50 1.15 28.16
C ALA A 59 -0.05 1.86 26.87
N TRP A 60 -0.20 3.16 26.82
CA TRP A 60 0.15 3.98 25.63
C TRP A 60 1.68 4.09 25.44
N ARG A 61 2.38 2.94 25.30
CA ARG A 61 3.85 2.89 25.15
C ARG A 61 4.23 3.04 23.68
N VAL A 62 4.58 4.25 23.30
CA VAL A 62 5.18 4.53 21.99
C VAL A 62 6.68 4.20 22.00
N TRP A 63 7.38 4.47 23.15
CA TRP A 63 8.79 4.17 23.34
C TRP A 63 9.01 3.06 24.38
N PRO A 64 10.04 2.22 24.22
CA PRO A 64 10.42 1.26 25.26
C PRO A 64 11.04 2.00 26.45
N ARG A 65 10.78 1.50 27.66
CA ARG A 65 11.37 2.06 28.89
C ARG A 65 12.87 1.78 29.00
N SER A 66 13.31 0.66 28.42
CA SER A 66 14.72 0.26 28.35
C SER A 66 14.94 -0.65 27.15
N PRO A 67 16.20 -0.89 26.72
CA PRO A 67 16.53 -1.85 25.67
C PRO A 67 16.35 -3.31 26.11
N ALA A 68 15.88 -3.56 27.33
CA ALA A 68 15.58 -4.90 27.81
C ALA A 68 14.46 -5.53 26.97
N ARG A 69 14.60 -6.83 26.66
CA ARG A 69 13.63 -7.57 25.84
C ARG A 69 12.19 -7.42 26.31
N ARG A 70 11.96 -7.42 27.63
CA ARG A 70 10.65 -7.24 28.24
C ARG A 70 10.00 -5.92 27.80
N ASP A 71 10.76 -4.83 27.84
CA ASP A 71 10.27 -3.49 27.53
C ASP A 71 10.07 -3.31 26.03
N LEU A 72 10.93 -3.88 25.20
CA LEU A 72 10.79 -3.92 23.73
C LEU A 72 9.53 -4.70 23.31
N VAL A 73 9.27 -5.86 23.91
CA VAL A 73 8.06 -6.65 23.61
C VAL A 73 6.80 -5.92 24.09
N ALA A 74 6.84 -5.28 25.23
CA ALA A 74 5.71 -4.50 25.75
C ALA A 74 5.43 -3.28 24.86
N GLN A 75 6.46 -2.57 24.40
CA GLN A 75 6.34 -1.46 23.45
C GLN A 75 5.80 -1.96 22.09
N HIS A 76 6.35 -3.03 21.54
CA HIS A 76 5.88 -3.61 20.28
C HIS A 76 4.39 -3.97 20.35
N ARG A 77 3.94 -4.59 21.44
CA ARG A 77 2.53 -4.91 21.68
C ARG A 77 1.66 -3.65 21.68
N ASP A 78 2.02 -2.67 22.49
CA ASP A 78 1.20 -1.49 22.72
C ASP A 78 1.17 -0.60 21.47
N LEU A 79 2.31 -0.39 20.82
CA LEU A 79 2.41 0.33 19.54
C LEU A 79 1.64 -0.40 18.44
N GLY A 80 1.73 -1.74 18.41
CA GLY A 80 0.98 -2.57 17.46
C GLY A 80 -0.54 -2.40 17.61
N ILE A 81 -1.06 -2.32 18.84
CA ILE A 81 -2.49 -2.07 19.08
C ILE A 81 -2.90 -0.65 18.65
N ILE A 82 -2.10 0.35 18.98
CA ILE A 82 -2.38 1.76 18.62
C ILE A 82 -2.54 1.89 17.10
N PHE A 83 -1.66 1.24 16.34
CA PHE A 83 -1.63 1.36 14.89
C PHE A 83 -2.24 0.17 14.13
N ALA A 84 -2.85 -0.81 14.80
CA ALA A 84 -3.41 -2.00 14.16
C ALA A 84 -4.40 -1.67 13.04
N ALA A 85 -5.39 -0.84 13.32
CA ALA A 85 -6.43 -0.48 12.35
C ALA A 85 -5.87 0.28 11.13
N PRO A 86 -5.12 1.38 11.28
CA PRO A 86 -4.54 2.07 10.13
C PRO A 86 -3.52 1.22 9.37
N ILE A 87 -2.72 0.37 10.03
CA ILE A 87 -1.82 -0.57 9.34
C ILE A 87 -2.64 -1.55 8.49
N LEU A 88 -3.70 -2.16 9.05
CA LEU A 88 -4.55 -3.08 8.30
C LEU A 88 -5.14 -2.41 7.06
N ILE A 89 -5.66 -1.19 7.18
CA ILE A 89 -6.26 -0.45 6.06
C ILE A 89 -5.20 -0.18 4.98
N LEU A 90 -4.07 0.40 5.34
CA LEU A 90 -3.05 0.80 4.37
C LEU A 90 -2.40 -0.41 3.70
N VAL A 91 -2.02 -1.45 4.48
CA VAL A 91 -1.41 -2.66 3.91
C VAL A 91 -2.43 -3.43 3.05
N PHE A 92 -3.69 -3.53 3.50
CA PHE A 92 -4.75 -4.16 2.70
C PHE A 92 -4.94 -3.45 1.35
N CYS A 93 -5.04 -2.12 1.33
CA CYS A 93 -5.16 -1.37 0.08
C CYS A 93 -3.96 -1.61 -0.85
N GLY A 94 -2.74 -1.60 -0.31
CA GLY A 94 -1.52 -1.89 -1.07
C GLY A 94 -1.53 -3.29 -1.68
N VAL A 95 -1.81 -4.32 -0.88
CA VAL A 95 -1.92 -5.72 -1.33
C VAL A 95 -3.02 -5.89 -2.37
N ALA A 96 -4.18 -5.30 -2.15
CA ALA A 96 -5.31 -5.38 -3.08
C ALA A 96 -4.99 -4.74 -4.44
N MET A 97 -4.19 -3.68 -4.48
CA MET A 97 -3.72 -3.08 -5.73
C MET A 97 -2.69 -3.96 -6.46
N VAL A 98 -1.79 -4.63 -5.73
CA VAL A 98 -0.85 -5.60 -6.33
C VAL A 98 -1.60 -6.82 -6.85
N LEU A 99 -2.54 -7.37 -6.08
CA LEU A 99 -3.38 -8.51 -6.43
C LEU A 99 -4.67 -8.06 -7.17
N SER A 100 -4.53 -7.13 -8.12
CA SER A 100 -5.69 -6.46 -8.75
C SER A 100 -6.66 -7.41 -9.43
N ALA A 101 -6.20 -8.47 -10.12
CA ALA A 101 -7.08 -9.38 -10.84
C ALA A 101 -8.01 -10.18 -9.91
N PRO A 102 -7.52 -10.93 -8.90
CA PRO A 102 -8.41 -11.65 -7.99
C PRO A 102 -9.27 -10.72 -7.13
N VAL A 103 -8.75 -9.55 -6.73
CA VAL A 103 -9.53 -8.57 -5.95
C VAL A 103 -10.68 -8.01 -6.77
N LYS A 104 -10.46 -7.64 -8.02
CA LYS A 104 -11.55 -7.21 -8.92
C LYS A 104 -12.57 -8.30 -9.14
N SER A 105 -12.17 -9.55 -9.40
CA SER A 105 -13.09 -10.67 -9.55
C SER A 105 -13.99 -10.84 -8.32
N LEU A 106 -13.41 -10.76 -7.12
CA LEU A 106 -14.15 -10.80 -5.87
C LEU A 106 -15.12 -9.62 -5.73
N LEU A 107 -14.65 -8.39 -6.03
CA LEU A 107 -15.49 -7.20 -5.95
C LEU A 107 -16.69 -7.28 -6.91
N TYR A 108 -16.49 -7.75 -8.14
CA TYR A 108 -17.59 -7.93 -9.09
C TYR A 108 -18.62 -8.97 -8.60
N ALA A 109 -18.15 -10.06 -8.01
CA ALA A 109 -19.03 -11.06 -7.43
C ALA A 109 -19.85 -10.50 -6.25
N VAL A 110 -19.17 -9.84 -5.29
CA VAL A 110 -19.81 -9.29 -4.08
C VAL A 110 -20.76 -8.13 -4.38
N THR A 111 -20.39 -7.27 -5.34
CA THR A 111 -21.23 -6.11 -5.71
C THR A 111 -22.27 -6.43 -6.77
N ALA A 112 -22.37 -7.68 -7.23
CA ALA A 112 -23.21 -8.12 -8.34
C ALA A 112 -23.03 -7.21 -9.58
N SER A 113 -21.80 -6.77 -9.85
CA SER A 113 -21.47 -5.87 -10.95
C SER A 113 -20.64 -6.58 -12.01
N LYS A 114 -20.72 -6.06 -13.24
CA LYS A 114 -19.85 -6.52 -14.33
C LYS A 114 -18.66 -5.55 -14.46
N PRO A 115 -17.50 -6.02 -14.97
CA PRO A 115 -16.41 -5.13 -15.35
C PRO A 115 -16.91 -4.02 -16.27
N SER A 116 -16.49 -2.79 -16.01
CA SER A 116 -16.73 -1.69 -16.96
C SER A 116 -15.87 -1.93 -18.21
N PRO A 117 -16.37 -1.62 -19.40
CA PRO A 117 -15.55 -1.64 -20.60
C PRO A 117 -14.33 -0.76 -20.39
N VAL A 118 -13.14 -1.34 -20.47
CA VAL A 118 -11.88 -0.60 -20.41
C VAL A 118 -11.32 -0.55 -21.79
N ILE A 119 -11.10 0.66 -22.29
CA ILE A 119 -10.35 0.83 -23.55
C ILE A 119 -8.89 0.57 -23.21
N VAL A 120 -8.33 -0.45 -23.84
CA VAL A 120 -6.92 -0.78 -23.72
C VAL A 120 -6.13 0.35 -24.37
N SER A 121 -5.34 1.09 -23.59
CA SER A 121 -4.35 1.99 -24.15
C SER A 121 -3.29 1.15 -24.84
N PHE A 122 -3.24 1.22 -26.15
CA PHE A 122 -2.13 0.63 -26.91
C PHE A 122 -0.85 1.39 -26.56
N ALA A 123 0.24 0.66 -26.34
CA ALA A 123 1.56 1.26 -26.21
C ALA A 123 1.81 2.19 -27.40
N ALA A 124 2.51 3.30 -27.18
CA ALA A 124 2.81 4.34 -28.14
C ALA A 124 3.42 3.78 -29.45
N LYS A 125 2.54 3.37 -30.37
CA LYS A 125 2.89 3.02 -31.75
C LYS A 125 2.46 4.21 -32.61
N PRO A 126 3.13 4.47 -33.73
CA PRO A 126 2.66 5.45 -34.69
C PRO A 126 1.18 5.17 -35.08
N GLY A 127 0.31 6.16 -34.92
CA GLY A 127 -1.14 6.05 -35.15
C GLY A 127 -1.97 5.50 -33.98
N ALA A 128 -1.38 5.20 -32.83
CA ALA A 128 -2.16 4.83 -31.64
C ALA A 128 -2.92 6.02 -31.06
N PRO A 129 -4.14 5.82 -30.52
CA PRO A 129 -4.90 6.87 -29.88
C PRO A 129 -4.13 7.58 -28.77
N ALA A 130 -4.20 8.91 -28.76
CA ALA A 130 -3.74 9.69 -27.61
C ALA A 130 -4.76 9.55 -26.47
N SER A 131 -4.30 9.36 -25.24
CA SER A 131 -5.19 9.33 -24.07
C SER A 131 -5.02 10.60 -23.23
N LEU A 132 -6.11 11.31 -23.02
CA LEU A 132 -6.17 12.43 -22.09
C LEU A 132 -6.84 11.97 -20.80
N ARG A 133 -6.14 12.11 -19.71
CA ARG A 133 -6.65 11.79 -18.38
C ARG A 133 -7.21 13.06 -17.72
N LEU A 134 -8.46 12.99 -17.30
CA LEU A 134 -9.17 14.09 -16.68
C LEU A 134 -9.57 13.73 -15.25
N ARG A 135 -9.70 14.74 -14.40
CA ARG A 135 -10.28 14.62 -13.06
C ARG A 135 -11.60 15.35 -13.02
N GLN A 136 -12.65 14.64 -12.61
CA GLN A 136 -13.95 15.24 -12.33
C GLN A 136 -14.04 15.65 -10.85
N PRO A 137 -14.86 16.65 -10.48
CA PRO A 137 -14.95 17.17 -9.11
C PRO A 137 -15.27 16.11 -8.04
N ALA A 138 -16.08 15.09 -8.38
CA ALA A 138 -16.48 14.03 -7.47
C ALA A 138 -15.49 12.85 -7.41
N GLU A 139 -14.39 12.89 -8.15
CA GLU A 139 -13.39 11.81 -8.14
C GLU A 139 -12.45 11.94 -6.95
N TRP A 140 -12.29 10.84 -6.22
CA TRP A 140 -11.34 10.77 -5.09
C TRP A 140 -9.88 10.70 -5.54
N HIS A 141 -9.64 10.15 -6.74
CA HIS A 141 -8.27 10.00 -7.25
C HIS A 141 -7.71 11.38 -7.64
N GLN A 142 -6.56 11.77 -7.06
CA GLN A 142 -5.94 13.10 -7.25
C GLN A 142 -5.74 13.49 -8.73
N ASN A 143 -5.36 12.52 -9.57
CA ASN A 143 -5.13 12.72 -10.98
C ASN A 143 -6.35 12.35 -11.84
N GLY A 144 -7.51 12.06 -11.23
CA GLY A 144 -8.68 11.55 -11.92
C GLY A 144 -8.54 10.11 -12.43
N ARG A 145 -9.63 9.57 -12.94
CA ARG A 145 -9.72 8.23 -13.58
C ARG A 145 -10.65 8.27 -14.80
N THR A 146 -11.03 9.47 -15.23
CA THR A 146 -11.76 9.69 -16.48
C THR A 146 -10.75 9.82 -17.62
N TYR A 147 -10.95 9.08 -18.70
CA TYR A 147 -10.09 9.09 -19.87
C TYR A 147 -10.88 9.46 -21.12
N VAL A 148 -10.28 10.31 -21.96
CA VAL A 148 -10.74 10.61 -23.31
C VAL A 148 -9.67 10.12 -24.28
N TYR A 149 -10.06 9.32 -25.24
CA TYR A 149 -9.18 8.78 -26.27
C TYR A 149 -9.42 9.54 -27.58
N ILE A 150 -8.37 10.07 -28.15
CA ILE A 150 -8.39 10.98 -29.30
C ILE A 150 -7.55 10.38 -30.42
N ASP A 151 -8.04 10.45 -31.66
CA ASP A 151 -7.25 10.15 -32.83
C ASP A 151 -6.22 11.28 -33.04
N PRO A 152 -4.91 10.99 -33.04
CA PRO A 152 -3.89 12.02 -33.21
C PRO A 152 -3.84 12.63 -34.59
N ALA A 153 -4.41 11.97 -35.62
CA ALA A 153 -4.40 12.47 -36.98
C ALA A 153 -5.60 13.38 -37.29
N THR A 154 -6.78 13.05 -36.76
CA THR A 154 -8.03 13.79 -37.04
C THR A 154 -8.48 14.65 -35.86
N SER A 155 -7.93 14.44 -34.66
CA SER A 155 -8.38 15.04 -33.39
C SER A 155 -9.80 14.63 -32.97
N ASP A 156 -10.36 13.59 -33.58
CA ASP A 156 -11.67 13.06 -33.23
C ASP A 156 -11.62 12.32 -31.88
N VAL A 157 -12.70 12.45 -31.10
CA VAL A 157 -12.87 11.67 -29.87
C VAL A 157 -13.32 10.25 -30.26
N LEU A 158 -12.42 9.29 -30.06
CA LEU A 158 -12.70 7.88 -30.36
C LEU A 158 -13.54 7.22 -29.28
N ALA A 159 -13.29 7.57 -28.01
CA ALA A 159 -14.02 7.03 -26.88
C ALA A 159 -13.79 7.83 -25.60
N THR A 160 -14.69 7.64 -24.64
CA THR A 160 -14.57 8.17 -23.28
C THR A 160 -14.77 7.07 -22.25
N SER A 161 -13.97 7.09 -21.18
CA SER A 161 -14.18 6.25 -19.99
C SER A 161 -14.46 7.17 -18.81
N ASP A 162 -15.71 7.30 -18.43
CA ASP A 162 -16.15 8.16 -17.33
C ASP A 162 -16.01 7.41 -15.98
N ALA A 163 -15.18 7.92 -15.09
CA ALA A 163 -14.97 7.34 -13.77
C ALA A 163 -16.23 7.31 -12.90
N GLN A 164 -17.18 8.21 -13.12
CA GLN A 164 -18.45 8.25 -12.38
C GLN A 164 -19.47 7.23 -12.90
N ALA A 165 -19.37 6.86 -14.17
CA ALA A 165 -20.22 5.86 -14.81
C ALA A 165 -19.72 4.42 -14.62
N LEU A 166 -18.58 4.22 -13.96
CA LEU A 166 -17.98 2.91 -13.69
C LEU A 166 -18.90 2.05 -12.79
N SER A 167 -18.75 0.72 -12.94
CA SER A 167 -19.44 -0.25 -12.08
C SER A 167 -19.10 -0.05 -10.60
N ARG A 168 -19.93 -0.57 -9.70
CA ARG A 168 -19.67 -0.48 -8.26
C ARG A 168 -18.34 -1.12 -7.88
N GLY A 169 -18.01 -2.28 -8.48
CA GLY A 169 -16.73 -2.97 -8.24
C GLY A 169 -15.53 -2.13 -8.66
N ASP A 170 -15.59 -1.49 -9.84
CA ASP A 170 -14.51 -0.63 -10.32
C ASP A 170 -14.35 0.63 -9.46
N ARG A 171 -15.44 1.24 -9.01
CA ARG A 171 -15.39 2.41 -8.11
C ARG A 171 -14.76 2.07 -6.78
N VAL A 172 -15.11 0.93 -6.17
CA VAL A 172 -14.48 0.47 -4.92
C VAL A 172 -13.00 0.20 -5.15
N PHE A 173 -12.64 -0.49 -6.24
CA PHE A 173 -11.23 -0.74 -6.56
C PHE A 173 -10.44 0.56 -6.76
N ASN A 174 -11.01 1.53 -7.46
CA ASN A 174 -10.37 2.83 -7.72
C ASN A 174 -10.21 3.67 -6.44
N ALA A 175 -11.01 3.43 -5.39
CA ALA A 175 -10.86 4.09 -4.09
C ALA A 175 -9.64 3.60 -3.29
N LEU A 176 -9.11 2.41 -3.57
CA LEU A 176 -7.97 1.85 -2.85
C LEU A 176 -6.72 2.74 -2.93
N TYR A 177 -6.44 3.29 -4.11
CA TYR A 177 -5.27 4.14 -4.31
C TYR A 177 -5.33 5.45 -3.49
N PRO A 178 -6.39 6.28 -3.57
CA PRO A 178 -6.48 7.49 -2.76
C PRO A 178 -6.49 7.22 -1.25
N ILE A 179 -7.02 6.08 -0.80
CA ILE A 179 -6.94 5.66 0.60
C ILE A 179 -5.48 5.31 0.97
N HIS A 180 -4.80 4.50 0.16
CA HIS A 180 -3.42 4.08 0.43
C HIS A 180 -2.43 5.24 0.34
N SER A 181 -2.57 6.11 -0.66
CA SER A 181 -1.68 7.25 -0.91
C SER A 181 -2.00 8.48 -0.06
N SER A 182 -2.95 8.38 0.88
CA SER A 182 -3.48 9.51 1.65
C SER A 182 -4.02 10.69 0.81
N GLY A 183 -4.44 10.41 -0.42
CA GLY A 183 -4.99 11.42 -1.34
C GLY A 183 -6.36 11.96 -0.96
N ILE A 184 -6.96 11.45 0.13
CA ILE A 184 -8.23 11.89 0.72
C ILE A 184 -8.00 12.25 2.19
N GLY A 185 -8.90 13.07 2.75
CA GLY A 185 -8.86 13.40 4.20
C GLY A 185 -7.88 14.50 4.60
N GLY A 186 -7.17 15.09 3.63
CA GLY A 186 -6.30 16.25 3.87
C GLY A 186 -5.10 15.96 4.75
N ARG A 187 -4.47 17.02 5.29
CA ARG A 187 -3.20 16.95 6.03
C ARG A 187 -3.25 16.06 7.29
N LEU A 188 -4.39 15.94 7.94
CA LEU A 188 -4.52 15.06 9.11
C LEU A 188 -4.39 13.59 8.72
N TYR A 189 -4.99 13.20 7.60
CA TYR A 189 -4.85 11.84 7.09
C TYR A 189 -3.44 11.55 6.57
N GLU A 190 -2.81 12.51 5.90
CA GLU A 190 -1.41 12.42 5.48
C GLU A 190 -0.48 12.19 6.67
N LEU A 191 -0.67 12.95 7.75
CA LEU A 191 0.09 12.77 8.99
C LEU A 191 -0.18 11.40 9.62
N ALA A 192 -1.44 10.97 9.68
CA ALA A 192 -1.81 9.66 10.22
C ALA A 192 -1.19 8.52 9.41
N ALA A 193 -1.21 8.60 8.07
CA ALA A 193 -0.58 7.62 7.18
C ALA A 193 0.95 7.60 7.35
N PHE A 194 1.60 8.76 7.46
CA PHE A 194 3.03 8.87 7.74
C PHE A 194 3.40 8.22 9.08
N LEU A 195 2.68 8.54 10.15
CA LEU A 195 2.90 7.96 11.48
C LEU A 195 2.66 6.45 11.48
N THR A 196 1.69 5.97 10.68
CA THR A 196 1.43 4.54 10.51
C THR A 196 2.59 3.83 9.81
N GLY A 197 3.15 4.42 8.76
CA GLY A 197 4.35 3.90 8.08
C GLY A 197 5.56 3.85 9.02
N LEU A 198 5.77 4.90 9.81
CA LEU A 198 6.83 4.95 10.81
C LEU A 198 6.64 3.88 11.91
N ALA A 199 5.41 3.73 12.41
CA ALA A 199 5.08 2.69 13.38
C ALA A 199 5.34 1.29 12.83
N LEU A 200 4.97 1.02 11.57
CA LEU A 200 5.23 -0.26 10.91
C LEU A 200 6.74 -0.53 10.79
N ALA A 201 7.54 0.46 10.43
CA ALA A 201 8.99 0.35 10.37
C ALA A 201 9.60 0.02 11.75
N VAL A 202 9.16 0.73 12.81
CA VAL A 202 9.60 0.46 14.20
C VAL A 202 9.19 -0.93 14.65
N LEU A 203 7.95 -1.34 14.39
CA LEU A 203 7.45 -2.68 14.72
C LEU A 203 8.27 -3.78 14.02
N GLY A 204 8.58 -3.60 12.74
CA GLY A 204 9.45 -4.50 11.98
C GLY A 204 10.86 -4.58 12.56
N ALA A 205 11.48 -3.43 12.84
CA ALA A 205 12.84 -3.37 13.39
C ALA A 205 12.91 -4.03 14.79
N VAL A 206 11.98 -3.69 15.69
CA VAL A 206 11.93 -4.27 17.05
C VAL A 206 11.63 -5.77 17.01
N GLY A 207 10.70 -6.20 16.16
CA GLY A 207 10.39 -7.62 15.95
C GLY A 207 11.61 -8.41 15.48
N THR A 208 12.28 -7.93 14.43
CA THR A 208 13.51 -8.54 13.89
C THR A 208 14.62 -8.57 14.92
N TRP A 209 14.89 -7.47 15.60
CA TRP A 209 15.92 -7.39 16.62
C TRP A 209 15.70 -8.41 17.78
N THR A 210 14.48 -8.44 18.31
CA THR A 210 14.14 -9.36 19.41
C THR A 210 14.25 -10.83 19.00
N PHE A 211 13.90 -11.15 17.75
CA PHE A 211 14.06 -12.47 17.17
C PHE A 211 15.56 -12.85 17.03
N LEU A 212 16.38 -11.99 16.44
CA LEU A 212 17.82 -12.25 16.23
C LEU A 212 18.55 -12.42 17.57
N VAL A 213 18.29 -11.57 18.56
CA VAL A 213 18.87 -11.69 19.91
C VAL A 213 18.48 -13.02 20.56
N ARG A 214 17.25 -13.49 20.38
CA ARG A 214 16.81 -14.81 20.87
C ARG A 214 17.59 -15.93 20.21
N GLN A 215 17.76 -15.90 18.89
CA GLN A 215 18.50 -16.93 18.14
C GLN A 215 19.96 -16.99 18.57
N MET A 216 20.64 -15.85 18.66
CA MET A 216 22.04 -15.78 19.09
C MET A 216 22.21 -16.34 20.51
N ARG A 217 21.31 -16.04 21.44
CA ARG A 217 21.36 -16.61 22.80
C ARG A 217 21.12 -18.11 22.84
N ALA A 218 20.20 -18.63 21.99
CA ALA A 218 19.93 -20.05 21.88
C ALA A 218 21.17 -20.80 21.33
N GLN A 219 21.83 -20.25 20.31
CA GLN A 219 23.06 -20.82 19.75
C GLN A 219 24.20 -20.88 20.78
N LYS A 220 24.42 -19.75 21.52
CA LYS A 220 25.44 -19.71 22.58
C LYS A 220 25.19 -20.76 23.67
N ARG A 221 23.93 -20.96 24.08
CA ARG A 221 23.59 -22.00 25.08
C ARG A 221 23.87 -23.41 24.57
N ARG A 222 23.56 -23.70 23.30
CA ARG A 222 23.85 -25.00 22.68
C ARG A 222 25.35 -25.26 22.59
N ALA A 223 26.14 -24.25 22.20
CA ALA A 223 27.60 -24.37 22.11
C ALA A 223 28.28 -24.54 23.49
N ALA A 224 27.67 -24.04 24.58
CA ALA A 224 28.20 -24.19 25.94
C ALA A 224 27.77 -25.52 26.61
N ALA A 225 26.89 -26.29 25.99
CA ALA A 225 26.40 -27.58 26.48
C ALA A 225 27.09 -28.79 25.79
N VAL A 226 28.00 -28.54 24.86
CA VAL A 226 28.90 -29.49 24.19
C VAL A 226 30.34 -29.34 24.74
#